data_bb0d5b161c12106405c42229643cc4ac
#
_entry.id   bb0d5b161c12106405c42229643cc4ac
#
_cell.length_a   1.000
_cell.length_b   1.000
_cell.length_c   1.000
_cell.angle_alpha   90.00
_cell.angle_beta   90.00
_cell.angle_gamma   90.00
#
_symmetry.space_group_name_H-M   'P 1'
#
loop_
_entity.id
_entity.type
_entity.pdbx_description
1 polymer ?
#
loop_
_entity_poly.entity_id
_entity_poly.type
_entity_poly.pdbx_seq_one_letter_code
_entity_poly.pdbx_strand_id
1 'polypeptide(L)'
;AVTNIMASKTFDNGTICASEQSVICEECNREAVVSEFKRQGGYFMTPEETDKVCKLLFKNGHSMNAKFVGRAADVIAAAAGITIPTGTRVLIGEQHGVGDGNPLSFEKLTTVLGFYTVKDWHEACELSIRLLQNGIGHTMSIHTEDRDIAMAFTQKPASRILVNTGSSMGGTGASTGLLTSFTLGCGTWGGSATSQNVGPMHLLNIKRIAYGIKDATRLAEDDKSFNYPELEKVLAAKKETCSCTCESKKEELPIPAAWKPDSTAAVSVASSYIPSTGYKSPAEYSNAFTAINKDAIPGDYKAQT
;
A
#
# COMPACT_ATOMS: atom_id res chain seq x y z
N ALA A 1 4.98 12.84 15.14
CA ALA A 1 5.21 11.52 14.56
C ALA A 1 4.73 10.41 15.49
N VAL A 2 5.38 10.19 16.64
CA VAL A 2 5.12 9.04 17.54
C VAL A 2 3.66 8.91 17.95
N THR A 3 2.99 10.01 18.31
CA THR A 3 1.56 9.99 18.68
C THR A 3 0.68 9.43 17.55
N ASN A 4 0.96 9.84 16.31
CA ASN A 4 0.23 9.35 15.13
C ASN A 4 0.48 7.85 14.91
N ILE A 5 1.73 7.41 15.02
CA ILE A 5 2.12 6.00 14.87
C ILE A 5 1.46 5.15 15.97
N MET A 6 1.53 5.58 17.22
CA MET A 6 0.93 4.86 18.34
C MET A 6 -0.60 4.76 18.22
N ALA A 7 -1.27 5.86 17.87
CA ALA A 7 -2.72 5.87 17.64
C ALA A 7 -3.10 4.92 16.49
N SER A 8 -2.36 4.97 15.39
CA SER A 8 -2.57 4.14 14.22
C SER A 8 -2.32 2.65 14.51
N LYS A 9 -1.20 2.32 15.17
CA LYS A 9 -0.83 0.92 15.47
C LYS A 9 -1.75 0.28 16.50
N THR A 10 -2.28 1.04 17.43
CA THR A 10 -3.21 0.51 18.44
C THR A 10 -4.66 0.53 18.01
N PHE A 11 -4.98 1.18 16.89
CA PHE A 11 -6.32 1.12 16.33
C PHE A 11 -6.65 -0.32 15.92
N ASP A 12 -7.74 -0.84 16.45
CA ASP A 12 -8.17 -2.23 16.27
C ASP A 12 -7.02 -3.26 16.49
N ASN A 13 -6.16 -3.00 17.45
CA ASN A 13 -4.96 -3.79 17.74
C ASN A 13 -4.08 -4.08 16.51
N GLY A 14 -4.02 -3.16 15.55
CA GLY A 14 -3.15 -3.25 14.38
C GLY A 14 -3.62 -4.22 13.30
N THR A 15 -4.92 -4.55 13.24
CA THR A 15 -5.48 -5.47 12.23
C THR A 15 -5.66 -4.81 10.86
N ILE A 16 -5.68 -3.48 10.78
CA ILE A 16 -5.77 -2.78 9.50
C ILE A 16 -4.48 -3.01 8.72
N CYS A 17 -4.62 -3.44 7.47
CA CYS A 17 -3.50 -3.73 6.56
C CYS A 17 -2.58 -2.51 6.30
N ALA A 18 -3.11 -1.28 6.44
CA ALA A 18 -2.32 -0.04 6.38
C ALA A 18 -1.63 0.32 7.69
N SER A 19 -1.86 -0.42 8.79
CA SER A 19 -1.20 -0.17 10.08
C SER A 19 0.32 -0.28 9.94
N GLU A 20 1.03 0.56 10.67
CA GLU A 20 2.50 0.56 10.65
C GLU A 20 3.06 -0.81 10.99
N GLN A 21 3.96 -1.30 10.15
CA GLN A 21 4.67 -2.56 10.35
C GLN A 21 6.07 -2.32 10.88
N SER A 22 6.70 -1.26 10.38
CA SER A 22 8.06 -0.87 10.71
C SER A 22 8.14 0.63 10.86
N VAL A 23 8.97 1.08 11.79
CA VAL A 23 9.35 2.48 11.99
C VAL A 23 10.81 2.62 11.60
N ILE A 24 11.11 3.55 10.72
CA ILE A 24 12.47 3.93 10.34
C ILE A 24 12.74 5.30 10.93
N CYS A 25 13.75 5.40 11.75
CA CYS A 25 14.11 6.62 12.47
C CYS A 25 15.54 7.02 12.16
N GLU A 26 15.75 8.28 11.82
CA GLU A 26 17.11 8.83 11.70
C GLU A 26 17.82 8.85 13.04
N GLU A 27 19.10 8.54 13.03
CA GLU A 27 19.95 8.44 14.23
C GLU A 27 19.92 9.73 15.07
N CYS A 28 19.92 10.90 14.41
CA CYS A 28 19.85 12.19 15.08
C CYS A 28 18.58 12.40 15.93
N ASN A 29 17.49 11.71 15.59
CA ASN A 29 16.19 11.81 16.28
C ASN A 29 15.93 10.62 17.20
N ARG A 30 16.78 9.59 17.19
CA ARG A 30 16.51 8.30 17.81
C ARG A 30 16.20 8.40 19.31
N GLU A 31 17.00 9.13 20.05
CA GLU A 31 16.83 9.25 21.51
C GLU A 31 15.46 9.86 21.89
N ALA A 32 15.09 10.95 21.22
CA ALA A 32 13.83 11.64 21.42
C ALA A 32 12.63 10.75 21.02
N VAL A 33 12.74 10.05 19.89
CA VAL A 33 11.70 9.16 19.38
C VAL A 33 11.50 7.96 20.30
N VAL A 34 12.57 7.31 20.74
CA VAL A 34 12.51 6.16 21.67
C VAL A 34 11.91 6.58 23.02
N SER A 35 12.34 7.74 23.54
CA SER A 35 11.81 8.29 24.80
C SER A 35 10.30 8.54 24.68
N GLU A 36 9.86 9.11 23.57
CA GLU A 36 8.46 9.41 23.34
C GLU A 36 7.61 8.14 23.15
N PHE A 37 8.12 7.11 22.44
CA PHE A 37 7.45 5.81 22.39
C PHE A 37 7.24 5.22 23.79
N LYS A 38 8.28 5.21 24.63
CA LYS A 38 8.20 4.72 26.01
C LYS A 38 7.17 5.49 26.82
N ARG A 39 7.16 6.83 26.70
CA ARG A 39 6.19 7.69 27.38
C ARG A 39 4.74 7.37 27.00
N GLN A 40 4.51 6.95 25.74
CA GLN A 40 3.18 6.62 25.22
C GLN A 40 2.80 5.14 25.35
N GLY A 41 3.58 4.34 26.07
CA GLY A 41 3.29 2.92 26.32
C GLY A 41 3.92 1.97 25.26
N GLY A 42 4.93 2.41 24.53
CA GLY A 42 5.79 1.54 23.73
C GLY A 42 6.82 0.84 24.62
N TYR A 43 6.98 -0.46 24.48
CA TYR A 43 7.97 -1.26 25.17
C TYR A 43 9.01 -1.80 24.19
N PHE A 44 10.24 -1.33 24.33
CA PHE A 44 11.38 -1.83 23.54
C PHE A 44 11.87 -3.14 24.15
N MET A 45 11.66 -4.21 23.42
CA MET A 45 12.04 -5.56 23.82
C MET A 45 13.56 -5.75 23.73
N THR A 46 14.11 -6.58 24.62
CA THR A 46 15.48 -7.07 24.46
C THR A 46 15.59 -7.98 23.22
N PRO A 47 16.80 -8.29 22.74
CA PRO A 47 16.98 -9.25 21.65
C PRO A 47 16.36 -10.63 21.95
N GLU A 48 16.50 -11.12 23.19
CA GLU A 48 15.95 -12.40 23.62
C GLU A 48 14.42 -12.38 23.68
N GLU A 49 13.83 -11.29 24.14
CA GLU A 49 12.38 -11.09 24.15
C GLU A 49 11.83 -10.99 22.72
N THR A 50 12.54 -10.26 21.86
CA THR A 50 12.21 -10.13 20.44
C THR A 50 12.20 -11.50 19.77
N ASP A 51 13.19 -12.34 20.02
CA ASP A 51 13.25 -13.71 19.48
C ASP A 51 12.08 -14.58 19.94
N LYS A 52 11.73 -14.52 21.23
CA LYS A 52 10.55 -15.23 21.76
C LYS A 52 9.25 -14.78 21.10
N VAL A 53 9.05 -13.48 20.94
CA VAL A 53 7.87 -12.92 20.27
C VAL A 53 7.85 -13.30 18.80
N CYS A 54 8.98 -13.26 18.10
CA CYS A 54 9.07 -13.68 16.71
C CYS A 54 8.71 -15.16 16.53
N LYS A 55 9.24 -16.06 17.34
CA LYS A 55 8.91 -17.50 17.32
C LYS A 55 7.43 -17.77 17.57
N LEU A 56 6.78 -16.96 18.41
CA LEU A 56 5.36 -17.04 18.69
C LEU A 56 4.51 -16.55 17.51
N LEU A 57 4.89 -15.40 16.92
CA LEU A 57 4.10 -14.72 15.91
C LEU A 57 4.26 -15.30 14.52
N PHE A 58 5.42 -15.84 14.17
CA PHE A 58 5.70 -16.27 12.80
C PHE A 58 5.89 -17.77 12.69
N LYS A 59 5.04 -18.37 11.86
CA LYS A 59 5.25 -19.74 11.40
C LYS A 59 6.23 -19.70 10.21
N ASN A 60 7.23 -20.57 10.22
CA ASN A 60 8.23 -20.65 9.13
C ASN A 60 8.95 -19.31 8.87
N GLY A 61 9.10 -18.45 9.88
CA GLY A 61 9.89 -17.22 9.82
C GLY A 61 9.22 -16.01 9.14
N HIS A 62 8.13 -16.18 8.39
CA HIS A 62 7.50 -15.07 7.65
C HIS A 62 5.98 -15.06 7.68
N SER A 63 5.32 -16.21 7.85
CA SER A 63 3.86 -16.26 7.86
C SER A 63 3.31 -16.03 9.25
N MET A 64 2.49 -14.98 9.43
CA MET A 64 1.91 -14.66 10.72
C MET A 64 1.00 -15.77 11.24
N ASN A 65 1.12 -16.08 12.54
CA ASN A 65 0.25 -17.00 13.24
C ASN A 65 -1.11 -16.35 13.50
N ALA A 66 -2.15 -16.82 12.81
CA ALA A 66 -3.51 -16.28 12.88
C ALA A 66 -4.06 -16.17 14.32
N LYS A 67 -3.58 -17.01 15.25
CA LYS A 67 -4.01 -16.98 16.66
C LYS A 67 -3.71 -15.62 17.33
N PHE A 68 -2.71 -14.89 16.86
CA PHE A 68 -2.25 -13.63 17.43
C PHE A 68 -2.65 -12.39 16.62
N VAL A 69 -3.41 -12.54 15.56
CA VAL A 69 -4.00 -11.42 14.84
C VAL A 69 -4.95 -10.64 15.74
N GLY A 70 -4.82 -9.33 15.81
CA GLY A 70 -5.67 -8.43 16.59
C GLY A 70 -5.50 -8.58 18.12
N ARG A 71 -4.38 -9.15 18.59
CA ARG A 71 -4.13 -9.28 20.02
C ARG A 71 -3.39 -8.08 20.58
N ALA A 72 -3.75 -7.69 21.80
CA ALA A 72 -3.10 -6.65 22.54
C ALA A 72 -1.69 -7.06 23.03
N ALA A 73 -0.85 -6.08 23.33
CA ALA A 73 0.55 -6.30 23.69
C ALA A 73 0.76 -7.20 24.93
N ASP A 74 -0.10 -7.07 25.93
CA ASP A 74 -0.09 -7.88 27.15
C ASP A 74 -0.38 -9.36 26.87
N VAL A 75 -1.34 -9.64 25.99
CA VAL A 75 -1.68 -11.01 25.58
C VAL A 75 -0.52 -11.67 24.82
N ILE A 76 0.16 -10.91 23.94
CA ILE A 76 1.33 -11.41 23.20
C ILE A 76 2.48 -11.64 24.16
N ALA A 77 2.77 -10.70 25.05
CA ALA A 77 3.82 -10.80 26.05
C ALA A 77 3.64 -12.02 26.96
N ALA A 78 2.44 -12.20 27.48
CA ALA A 78 2.10 -13.36 28.33
C ALA A 78 2.30 -14.68 27.57
N ALA A 79 1.85 -14.75 26.32
CA ALA A 79 2.01 -15.96 25.49
C ALA A 79 3.48 -16.24 25.11
N ALA A 80 4.31 -15.20 24.99
CA ALA A 80 5.75 -15.32 24.74
C ALA A 80 6.57 -15.58 26.01
N GLY A 81 5.94 -15.53 27.20
CA GLY A 81 6.62 -15.69 28.48
C GLY A 81 7.58 -14.54 28.79
N ILE A 82 7.19 -13.32 28.48
CA ILE A 82 7.93 -12.08 28.79
C ILE A 82 7.11 -11.20 29.73
N THR A 83 7.82 -10.48 30.60
CA THR A 83 7.18 -9.55 31.56
C THR A 83 7.33 -8.13 31.06
N ILE A 84 6.23 -7.42 30.93
CA ILE A 84 6.19 -6.04 30.44
C ILE A 84 5.55 -5.10 31.49
N PRO A 85 5.85 -3.80 31.47
CA PRO A 85 5.20 -2.83 32.35
C PRO A 85 3.68 -2.76 32.11
N THR A 86 2.92 -2.53 33.17
CA THR A 86 1.48 -2.27 33.08
C THR A 86 1.24 -1.03 32.23
N GLY A 87 0.25 -1.09 31.33
CA GLY A 87 -0.06 -0.01 30.40
C GLY A 87 0.74 -0.03 29.10
N THR A 88 1.55 -1.08 28.88
CA THR A 88 2.19 -1.29 27.57
C THR A 88 1.14 -1.49 26.49
N ARG A 89 1.25 -0.70 25.42
CA ARG A 89 0.31 -0.68 24.29
C ARG A 89 0.88 -1.34 23.05
N VAL A 90 2.20 -1.23 22.83
CA VAL A 90 2.89 -1.73 21.64
C VAL A 90 4.23 -2.34 22.06
N LEU A 91 4.54 -3.52 21.55
CA LEU A 91 5.86 -4.16 21.67
C LEU A 91 6.73 -3.73 20.47
N ILE A 92 7.96 -3.32 20.71
CA ILE A 92 8.85 -2.79 19.71
C ILE A 92 10.16 -3.57 19.73
N GLY A 93 10.54 -4.16 18.60
CA GLY A 93 11.81 -4.88 18.46
C GLY A 93 12.77 -4.13 17.51
N GLU A 94 13.99 -3.83 18.00
CA GLU A 94 15.02 -3.25 17.14
C GLU A 94 15.45 -4.25 16.06
N GLN A 95 15.67 -3.75 14.85
CA GLN A 95 15.95 -4.54 13.65
C GLN A 95 17.11 -3.95 12.88
N HIS A 96 17.91 -4.82 12.25
CA HIS A 96 19.06 -4.43 11.43
C HIS A 96 19.00 -4.98 10.00
N GLY A 97 18.05 -5.87 9.73
CA GLY A 97 17.89 -6.54 8.43
C GLY A 97 16.44 -6.61 7.97
N VAL A 98 16.26 -7.03 6.72
CA VAL A 98 14.95 -7.21 6.07
C VAL A 98 14.92 -8.57 5.37
N GLY A 99 13.78 -9.24 5.39
CA GLY A 99 13.59 -10.53 4.75
C GLY A 99 13.95 -11.71 5.67
N ASP A 100 14.41 -12.78 5.09
CA ASP A 100 14.73 -14.02 5.80
C ASP A 100 15.69 -13.80 6.98
N GLY A 101 15.36 -14.39 8.10
CA GLY A 101 16.10 -14.18 9.35
C GLY A 101 15.70 -12.93 10.14
N ASN A 102 14.84 -12.07 9.57
CA ASN A 102 14.36 -10.84 10.20
C ASN A 102 12.83 -10.80 10.25
N PRO A 103 12.17 -11.63 11.07
CA PRO A 103 10.73 -11.82 11.01
C PRO A 103 9.90 -10.53 11.22
N LEU A 104 10.39 -9.58 12.02
CA LEU A 104 9.70 -8.30 12.22
C LEU A 104 9.71 -7.38 10.99
N SER A 105 10.38 -7.75 9.91
CA SER A 105 10.25 -7.05 8.62
C SER A 105 8.99 -7.44 7.84
N PHE A 106 8.33 -8.54 8.20
CA PHE A 106 7.09 -8.99 7.58
C PHE A 106 5.85 -8.39 8.25
N GLU A 107 4.68 -8.59 7.64
CA GLU A 107 3.42 -8.07 8.15
C GLU A 107 3.07 -8.64 9.53
N LYS A 108 2.67 -7.74 10.44
CA LYS A 108 2.24 -8.03 11.81
C LYS A 108 0.89 -7.39 12.07
N LEU A 109 -0.18 -8.13 11.86
CA LEU A 109 -1.54 -7.68 12.12
C LEU A 109 -1.85 -7.73 13.63
N THR A 110 -1.02 -7.06 14.42
CA THR A 110 -1.09 -7.02 15.88
C THR A 110 -0.27 -5.83 16.42
N THR A 111 -0.26 -5.63 17.72
CA THR A 111 0.41 -4.49 18.40
C THR A 111 1.92 -4.69 18.55
N VAL A 112 2.59 -5.09 17.47
CA VAL A 112 4.06 -5.27 17.42
C VAL A 112 4.65 -4.46 16.27
N LEU A 113 5.78 -3.77 16.51
CA LEU A 113 6.52 -2.98 15.51
C LEU A 113 7.97 -3.46 15.39
N GLY A 114 8.50 -3.45 14.15
CA GLY A 114 9.94 -3.40 13.91
C GLY A 114 10.43 -1.95 14.01
N PHE A 115 11.59 -1.73 14.60
CA PHE A 115 12.22 -0.42 14.72
C PHE A 115 13.61 -0.44 14.11
N TYR A 116 13.85 0.47 13.18
CA TYR A 116 15.12 0.61 12.45
C TYR A 116 15.72 1.98 12.71
N THR A 117 17.03 2.02 12.88
CA THR A 117 17.80 3.27 12.96
C THR A 117 18.64 3.39 11.71
N VAL A 118 18.60 4.54 11.06
CA VAL A 118 19.34 4.86 9.85
C VAL A 118 20.08 6.17 10.01
N LYS A 119 21.10 6.38 9.20
CA LYS A 119 21.95 7.56 9.27
C LYS A 119 21.20 8.83 8.86
N ASP A 120 20.47 8.75 7.76
CA ASP A 120 19.79 9.88 7.14
C ASP A 120 18.56 9.44 6.33
N TRP A 121 17.84 10.40 5.77
CA TRP A 121 16.64 10.13 4.99
C TRP A 121 16.90 9.37 3.69
N HIS A 122 18.12 9.41 3.12
CA HIS A 122 18.45 8.64 1.92
C HIS A 122 18.49 7.14 2.26
N GLU A 123 19.16 6.79 3.35
CA GLU A 123 19.16 5.41 3.84
C GLU A 123 17.75 4.96 4.25
N ALA A 124 16.95 5.85 4.86
CA ALA A 124 15.54 5.59 5.15
C ALA A 124 14.75 5.29 3.88
N CYS A 125 15.03 6.03 2.82
CA CYS A 125 14.41 5.87 1.52
C CYS A 125 14.70 4.49 0.91
N GLU A 126 15.96 4.05 0.93
CA GLU A 126 16.38 2.74 0.43
C GLU A 126 15.81 1.58 1.28
N LEU A 127 15.88 1.72 2.60
CA LEU A 127 15.34 0.73 3.52
C LEU A 127 13.82 0.57 3.36
N SER A 128 13.11 1.69 3.14
CA SER A 128 11.66 1.66 2.93
C SER A 128 11.26 0.86 1.69
N ILE A 129 12.04 0.92 0.59
CA ILE A 129 11.80 0.09 -0.60
C ILE A 129 11.93 -1.39 -0.26
N ARG A 130 12.98 -1.75 0.47
CA ARG A 130 13.23 -3.15 0.87
C ARG A 130 12.11 -3.69 1.76
N LEU A 131 11.64 -2.90 2.72
CA LEU A 131 10.51 -3.27 3.59
C LEU A 131 9.20 -3.38 2.82
N LEU A 132 8.96 -2.48 1.85
CA LEU A 132 7.75 -2.50 1.01
C LEU A 132 7.65 -3.74 0.13
N GLN A 133 8.75 -4.46 -0.16
CA GLN A 133 8.67 -5.71 -0.94
C GLN A 133 7.74 -6.76 -0.29
N ASN A 134 7.61 -6.74 1.03
CA ASN A 134 6.73 -7.64 1.78
C ASN A 134 5.25 -7.20 1.80
N GLY A 135 4.93 -6.08 1.19
CA GLY A 135 3.58 -5.51 1.05
C GLY A 135 3.54 -4.52 -0.10
N ILE A 136 4.17 -4.90 -1.21
CA ILE A 136 4.39 -4.02 -2.37
C ILE A 136 3.09 -3.41 -2.86
N GLY A 137 3.14 -2.12 -3.15
CA GLY A 137 2.00 -1.35 -3.64
C GLY A 137 1.07 -0.84 -2.55
N HIS A 138 1.23 -1.19 -1.26
CA HIS A 138 0.27 -0.83 -0.23
C HIS A 138 0.41 0.63 0.25
N THR A 139 0.90 0.88 1.41
CA THR A 139 0.85 2.20 2.07
C THR A 139 2.15 2.47 2.82
N MET A 140 2.64 3.69 2.75
CA MET A 140 3.68 4.19 3.63
C MET A 140 3.31 5.55 4.21
N SER A 141 3.84 5.87 5.37
CA SER A 141 3.72 7.18 6.01
C SER A 141 5.10 7.79 6.22
N ILE A 142 5.24 9.08 5.96
CA ILE A 142 6.44 9.85 6.22
C ILE A 142 6.11 11.04 7.13
N HIS A 143 6.95 11.25 8.13
CA HIS A 143 6.83 12.37 9.05
C HIS A 143 8.01 13.32 8.85
N THR A 144 7.79 14.41 8.15
CA THR A 144 8.78 15.43 7.84
C THR A 144 8.12 16.79 7.65
N GLU A 145 8.84 17.87 7.91
CA GLU A 145 8.45 19.24 7.57
C GLU A 145 9.02 19.66 6.20
N ASP A 146 10.01 18.91 5.70
CA ASP A 146 10.64 19.15 4.41
C ASP A 146 9.80 18.54 3.27
N ARG A 147 9.29 19.43 2.41
CA ARG A 147 8.47 19.03 1.26
C ARG A 147 9.27 18.28 0.20
N ASP A 148 10.54 18.61 0.01
CA ASP A 148 11.36 17.98 -1.02
C ASP A 148 11.69 16.53 -0.62
N ILE A 149 11.95 16.29 0.67
CA ILE A 149 12.07 14.95 1.22
C ILE A 149 10.77 14.17 1.03
N ALA A 150 9.61 14.75 1.39
CA ALA A 150 8.33 14.09 1.18
C ALA A 150 8.12 13.73 -0.30
N MET A 151 8.46 14.65 -1.21
CA MET A 151 8.35 14.41 -2.66
C MET A 151 9.31 13.35 -3.17
N ALA A 152 10.52 13.22 -2.61
CA ALA A 152 11.46 12.16 -2.98
C ALA A 152 10.89 10.76 -2.72
N PHE A 153 10.05 10.61 -1.70
CA PHE A 153 9.38 9.35 -1.38
C PHE A 153 8.22 9.00 -2.32
N THR A 154 7.71 9.93 -3.15
CA THR A 154 6.60 9.65 -4.07
C THR A 154 6.94 8.65 -5.18
N GLN A 155 8.21 8.40 -5.42
CA GLN A 155 8.66 7.42 -6.42
C GLN A 155 8.68 5.98 -5.89
N LYS A 156 8.24 5.74 -4.65
CA LYS A 156 8.23 4.41 -4.05
C LYS A 156 7.03 3.58 -4.54
N PRO A 157 7.16 2.25 -4.59
CA PRO A 157 6.08 1.37 -5.04
C PRO A 157 5.00 1.22 -3.96
N ALA A 158 4.35 2.32 -3.63
CA ALA A 158 3.22 2.38 -2.71
C ALA A 158 2.07 3.16 -3.34
N SER A 159 0.84 2.66 -3.19
CA SER A 159 -0.36 3.32 -3.70
C SER A 159 -0.74 4.56 -2.87
N ARG A 160 -0.31 4.60 -1.62
CA ARG A 160 -0.56 5.72 -0.69
C ARG A 160 0.72 6.10 -0.01
N ILE A 161 1.09 7.36 -0.16
CA ILE A 161 2.19 8.00 0.57
C ILE A 161 1.55 9.10 1.40
N LEU A 162 1.54 8.86 2.71
CA LEU A 162 0.86 9.71 3.68
C LEU A 162 1.89 10.61 4.35
N VAL A 163 1.58 11.87 4.53
CA VAL A 163 2.50 12.84 5.13
C VAL A 163 1.93 13.32 6.45
N ASN A 164 2.73 13.21 7.51
CA ASN A 164 2.44 13.71 8.87
C ASN A 164 1.13 13.18 9.48
N THR A 165 0.75 11.97 9.14
CA THR A 165 -0.41 11.27 9.72
C THR A 165 -0.10 9.79 9.94
N GLY A 166 -0.84 9.13 10.83
CA GLY A 166 -0.73 7.68 11.03
C GLY A 166 -1.31 6.91 9.85
N SER A 167 -0.69 5.80 9.50
CA SER A 167 -1.00 5.04 8.30
C SER A 167 -2.43 4.49 8.29
N SER A 168 -2.96 4.01 9.42
CA SER A 168 -4.35 3.52 9.49
C SER A 168 -5.35 4.65 9.25
N MET A 169 -5.22 5.77 9.95
CA MET A 169 -6.15 6.88 9.84
C MET A 169 -6.01 7.60 8.50
N GLY A 170 -4.78 7.83 8.05
CA GLY A 170 -4.51 8.49 6.78
C GLY A 170 -4.93 7.64 5.60
N GLY A 171 -4.58 6.35 5.61
CA GLY A 171 -4.87 5.42 4.53
C GLY A 171 -6.36 5.16 4.35
N THR A 172 -7.12 5.07 5.44
CA THR A 172 -8.58 4.92 5.39
C THR A 172 -9.34 6.20 5.04
N GLY A 173 -8.65 7.33 4.90
CA GLY A 173 -9.27 8.63 4.60
C GLY A 173 -9.80 9.37 5.83
N ALA A 174 -9.63 8.85 7.04
CA ALA A 174 -10.14 9.48 8.26
C ALA A 174 -9.40 10.77 8.61
N SER A 175 -8.11 10.90 8.30
CA SER A 175 -7.28 12.08 8.56
C SER A 175 -6.72 12.73 7.29
N THR A 176 -7.17 12.31 6.12
CA THR A 176 -6.73 12.83 4.82
C THR A 176 -7.92 13.09 3.91
N GLY A 177 -7.68 13.65 2.71
CA GLY A 177 -8.70 13.83 1.67
C GLY A 177 -8.94 12.59 0.80
N LEU A 178 -8.43 11.42 1.16
CA LEU A 178 -8.70 10.17 0.45
C LEU A 178 -10.16 9.74 0.68
N LEU A 179 -10.72 9.00 -0.29
CA LEU A 179 -12.04 8.40 -0.13
C LEU A 179 -12.07 7.50 1.11
N THR A 180 -13.01 7.77 2.02
CA THR A 180 -13.13 6.98 3.26
C THR A 180 -13.51 5.54 2.95
N SER A 181 -12.65 4.59 3.33
CA SER A 181 -12.87 3.16 3.14
C SER A 181 -11.91 2.34 4.00
N PHE A 182 -12.37 1.17 4.45
CA PHE A 182 -11.52 0.13 5.06
C PHE A 182 -11.03 -0.91 4.04
N THR A 183 -11.50 -0.84 2.80
CA THR A 183 -11.02 -1.70 1.71
C THR A 183 -9.99 -0.93 0.88
N LEU A 184 -8.73 -1.27 1.05
CA LEU A 184 -7.60 -0.58 0.45
C LEU A 184 -6.97 -1.44 -0.65
N GLY A 185 -6.74 -0.83 -1.83
CA GLY A 185 -6.05 -1.50 -2.92
C GLY A 185 -4.52 -1.33 -2.82
N CYS A 186 -3.79 -2.33 -3.24
CA CYS A 186 -2.32 -2.29 -3.38
C CYS A 186 -1.87 -1.77 -4.75
N GLY A 187 -2.81 -1.49 -5.65
CA GLY A 187 -2.53 -1.04 -7.02
C GLY A 187 -1.86 -2.09 -7.89
N THR A 188 -1.38 -1.66 -9.04
CA THR A 188 -0.73 -2.54 -10.03
C THR A 188 0.46 -3.28 -9.45
N TRP A 189 1.29 -2.61 -8.62
CA TRP A 189 2.45 -3.22 -7.99
C TRP A 189 2.09 -4.43 -7.11
N GLY A 190 0.99 -4.36 -6.38
CA GLY A 190 0.50 -5.44 -5.54
C GLY A 190 -0.45 -6.41 -6.24
N GLY A 191 -0.62 -6.30 -7.56
CA GLY A 191 -1.52 -7.15 -8.34
C GLY A 191 -3.01 -6.87 -8.12
N SER A 192 -3.36 -5.71 -7.56
CA SER A 192 -4.75 -5.30 -7.34
C SER A 192 -5.35 -4.60 -8.56
N ALA A 193 -6.66 -4.71 -8.73
CA ALA A 193 -7.40 -4.05 -9.80
C ALA A 193 -7.43 -2.52 -9.69
N THR A 194 -7.21 -1.98 -8.49
CA THR A 194 -7.20 -0.52 -8.21
C THR A 194 -6.17 -0.16 -7.15
N SER A 195 -5.62 1.05 -7.26
CA SER A 195 -4.80 1.69 -6.22
C SER A 195 -5.63 2.59 -5.30
N GLN A 196 -6.92 2.79 -5.61
CA GLN A 196 -7.80 3.66 -4.83
C GLN A 196 -8.40 2.93 -3.62
N ASN A 197 -8.88 3.71 -2.65
CA ASN A 197 -9.76 3.20 -1.63
C ASN A 197 -11.06 2.75 -2.27
N VAL A 198 -11.50 1.52 -1.99
CA VAL A 198 -12.68 0.94 -2.64
C VAL A 198 -13.95 1.46 -1.97
N GLY A 199 -14.73 2.21 -2.71
CA GLY A 199 -16.02 2.76 -2.27
C GLY A 199 -17.17 2.24 -3.14
N PRO A 200 -18.43 2.67 -2.87
CA PRO A 200 -19.62 2.22 -3.58
C PRO A 200 -19.53 2.39 -5.10
N MET A 201 -18.82 3.43 -5.57
CA MET A 201 -18.65 3.69 -7.01
C MET A 201 -17.94 2.54 -7.74
N HIS A 202 -17.08 1.77 -7.05
CA HIS A 202 -16.37 0.63 -7.63
C HIS A 202 -17.28 -0.59 -7.85
N LEU A 203 -18.47 -0.59 -7.24
CA LEU A 203 -19.48 -1.64 -7.40
C LEU A 203 -20.50 -1.31 -8.50
N LEU A 204 -20.45 -0.09 -9.05
CA LEU A 204 -21.40 0.35 -10.07
C LEU A 204 -20.85 0.03 -11.48
N ASN A 205 -21.70 -0.57 -12.30
CA ASN A 205 -21.44 -0.71 -13.73
C ASN A 205 -21.81 0.60 -14.45
N ILE A 206 -20.85 1.53 -14.53
CA ILE A 206 -21.05 2.85 -15.15
C ILE A 206 -20.98 2.71 -16.66
N LYS A 207 -22.11 2.92 -17.33
CA LYS A 207 -22.18 3.05 -18.80
C LYS A 207 -21.90 4.47 -19.21
N ARG A 208 -21.16 4.64 -20.28
CA ARG A 208 -20.83 5.95 -20.86
C ARG A 208 -21.32 5.98 -22.30
N ILE A 209 -22.01 7.06 -22.67
CA ILE A 209 -22.36 7.38 -24.06
C ILE A 209 -21.33 8.39 -24.51
N ALA A 210 -20.62 8.08 -25.59
CA ALA A 210 -19.61 8.97 -26.18
C ALA A 210 -20.00 9.29 -27.61
N TYR A 211 -20.10 10.57 -27.91
CA TYR A 211 -20.36 11.06 -29.26
C TYR A 211 -19.05 11.35 -29.98
N GLY A 212 -18.99 11.06 -31.28
CA GLY A 212 -17.87 11.48 -32.11
C GLY A 212 -17.81 13.01 -32.18
N ILE A 213 -16.69 13.59 -31.80
CA ILE A 213 -16.44 15.05 -31.81
C ILE A 213 -15.38 15.44 -32.85
N LYS A 214 -14.70 14.46 -33.45
CA LYS A 214 -13.68 14.61 -34.49
C LYS A 214 -13.93 13.63 -35.61
N ASP A 215 -13.56 14.01 -36.82
CA ASP A 215 -13.56 13.10 -37.96
C ASP A 215 -12.37 12.14 -37.88
N ALA A 216 -12.65 10.84 -37.67
CA ALA A 216 -11.62 9.83 -37.54
C ALA A 216 -10.71 9.68 -38.76
N THR A 217 -11.21 10.05 -39.96
CA THR A 217 -10.43 10.00 -41.21
C THR A 217 -9.39 11.12 -41.29
N ARG A 218 -9.53 12.15 -40.46
CA ARG A 218 -8.67 13.35 -40.45
C ARG A 218 -7.79 13.44 -39.20
N LEU A 219 -7.76 12.43 -38.37
CA LEU A 219 -6.96 12.45 -37.13
C LEU A 219 -5.46 12.70 -37.37
N ALA A 220 -4.92 12.20 -38.49
CA ALA A 220 -3.53 12.42 -38.86
C ALA A 220 -3.21 13.89 -39.24
N GLU A 221 -4.21 14.66 -39.64
CA GLU A 221 -4.06 16.09 -39.93
C GLU A 221 -4.07 16.90 -38.61
N ASP A 222 -4.90 16.51 -37.66
CA ASP A 222 -4.98 17.12 -36.33
C ASP A 222 -3.71 16.87 -35.51
N ASP A 223 -3.03 15.73 -35.72
CA ASP A 223 -1.82 15.35 -34.96
C ASP A 223 -0.63 16.30 -35.22
N LYS A 224 -0.63 17.00 -36.39
CA LYS A 224 0.37 18.03 -36.66
C LYS A 224 0.27 19.26 -35.76
N SER A 225 -0.83 19.41 -35.04
CA SER A 225 -1.04 20.48 -34.05
C SER A 225 -0.47 20.16 -32.66
N PHE A 226 -0.13 18.91 -32.37
CA PHE A 226 0.54 18.49 -31.14
C PHE A 226 2.05 18.76 -31.25
N ASN A 227 2.39 20.02 -31.27
CA ASN A 227 3.76 20.43 -31.09
C ASN A 227 3.98 20.55 -29.55
N TYR A 228 4.81 19.69 -28.96
CA TYR A 228 5.20 19.76 -27.55
C TYR A 228 6.54 20.49 -27.33
N PRO A 229 6.71 21.76 -27.78
CA PRO A 229 7.98 22.48 -27.61
C PRO A 229 8.30 22.72 -26.12
N GLU A 230 7.30 22.70 -25.24
CA GLU A 230 7.47 22.86 -23.79
C GLU A 230 7.94 21.55 -23.13
N LEU A 231 7.45 20.40 -23.58
CA LEU A 231 7.91 19.11 -23.04
C LEU A 231 9.38 18.85 -23.39
N GLU A 232 9.79 19.15 -24.62
CA GLU A 232 11.19 19.05 -25.02
C GLU A 232 12.09 19.99 -24.25
N LYS A 233 11.64 21.22 -23.97
CA LYS A 233 12.37 22.18 -23.13
C LYS A 233 12.49 21.72 -21.67
N VAL A 234 11.41 21.14 -21.11
CA VAL A 234 11.40 20.60 -19.74
C VAL A 234 12.32 19.38 -19.65
N LEU A 235 12.33 18.51 -20.68
CA LEU A 235 13.22 17.34 -20.71
C LEU A 235 14.69 17.75 -20.92
N ALA A 236 14.96 18.78 -21.71
CA ALA A 236 16.30 19.34 -21.90
C ALA A 236 16.82 20.01 -20.63
N ALA A 237 16.01 20.82 -19.96
CA ALA A 237 16.36 21.48 -18.69
C ALA A 237 16.65 20.46 -17.56
N LYS A 238 15.93 19.33 -17.52
CA LYS A 238 16.22 18.25 -16.56
C LYS A 238 17.56 17.55 -16.85
N LYS A 239 18.02 17.51 -18.07
CA LYS A 239 19.35 16.96 -18.40
C LYS A 239 20.50 17.90 -17.97
N GLU A 240 20.29 19.22 -18.00
CA GLU A 240 21.31 20.20 -17.61
C GLU A 240 21.44 20.36 -16.09
N THR A 241 20.39 20.12 -15.31
CA THR A 241 20.42 20.23 -13.85
C THR A 241 20.92 18.99 -13.13
N CYS A 242 21.07 17.86 -13.82
CA CYS A 242 21.64 16.65 -13.24
C CYS A 242 23.17 16.63 -13.41
N SER A 243 23.87 17.47 -12.66
CA SER A 243 25.34 17.44 -12.52
C SER A 243 25.81 16.42 -11.47
N CYS A 244 25.04 15.38 -11.23
CA CYS A 244 25.50 14.24 -10.46
C CYS A 244 26.46 13.44 -11.32
N THR A 245 27.75 13.55 -11.04
CA THR A 245 28.80 12.63 -11.51
C THR A 245 28.63 11.25 -10.87
N CYS A 246 27.48 10.67 -11.02
CA CYS A 246 27.30 9.24 -10.86
C CYS A 246 27.55 8.64 -12.23
N GLU A 247 28.73 8.08 -12.45
CA GLU A 247 28.95 7.13 -13.51
C GLU A 247 27.89 6.03 -13.33
N SER A 248 26.80 6.16 -14.06
CA SER A 248 25.81 5.10 -14.16
C SER A 248 26.46 3.93 -14.88
N LYS A 249 27.02 3.00 -14.13
CA LYS A 249 27.06 1.63 -14.61
C LYS A 249 25.61 1.26 -14.87
N LYS A 250 25.24 1.18 -16.13
CA LYS A 250 24.03 0.52 -16.58
C LYS A 250 24.18 -0.97 -16.26
N GLU A 251 23.98 -1.35 -15.00
CA GLU A 251 23.53 -2.68 -14.67
C GLU A 251 22.07 -2.71 -15.08
N GLU A 252 21.81 -3.26 -16.27
CA GLU A 252 20.47 -3.73 -16.63
C GLU A 252 20.08 -4.72 -15.53
N LEU A 253 19.14 -4.31 -14.68
CA LEU A 253 18.49 -5.22 -13.75
C LEU A 253 17.94 -6.38 -14.59
N PRO A 254 18.32 -7.63 -14.32
CA PRO A 254 17.85 -8.75 -15.09
C PRO A 254 16.33 -8.81 -14.93
N ILE A 255 15.60 -8.51 -16.00
CA ILE A 255 14.18 -8.79 -16.09
C ILE A 255 14.06 -10.30 -15.92
N PRO A 256 13.28 -10.79 -14.92
CA PRO A 256 13.12 -12.22 -14.75
C PRO A 256 12.71 -12.85 -16.08
N ALA A 257 13.35 -13.95 -16.46
CA ALA A 257 13.16 -14.60 -17.76
C ALA A 257 11.70 -15.02 -18.07
N ALA A 258 10.80 -14.93 -17.08
CA ALA A 258 9.38 -15.18 -17.20
C ALA A 258 8.59 -14.04 -17.86
N TRP A 259 9.17 -12.86 -18.10
CA TRP A 259 8.47 -11.72 -18.66
C TRP A 259 8.98 -11.33 -20.06
N LYS A 260 9.03 -12.29 -20.97
CA LYS A 260 9.03 -12.00 -22.41
C LYS A 260 7.58 -12.09 -22.88
N PRO A 261 6.96 -11.00 -23.37
CA PRO A 261 5.67 -11.11 -24.01
C PRO A 261 5.88 -11.95 -25.29
N ASP A 262 5.45 -13.20 -25.25
CA ASP A 262 5.31 -13.99 -26.46
C ASP A 262 4.12 -13.41 -27.22
N SER A 263 4.39 -12.74 -28.34
CA SER A 263 3.38 -12.09 -29.15
C SER A 263 2.32 -13.07 -29.70
N THR A 264 2.58 -14.37 -29.59
CA THR A 264 1.64 -15.43 -29.94
C THR A 264 0.76 -15.88 -28.76
N ALA A 265 1.19 -15.67 -27.51
CA ALA A 265 0.42 -16.04 -26.31
C ALA A 265 -0.74 -15.07 -26.04
N ALA A 266 -0.64 -13.80 -26.44
CA ALA A 266 -1.70 -12.81 -26.23
C ALA A 266 -2.98 -13.12 -27.02
N VAL A 267 -2.89 -13.84 -28.14
CA VAL A 267 -4.04 -14.22 -28.97
C VAL A 267 -4.69 -15.52 -28.47
N SER A 268 -3.93 -16.42 -27.85
CA SER A 268 -4.46 -17.69 -27.32
C SER A 268 -5.14 -17.55 -25.96
N VAL A 269 -4.75 -16.60 -25.12
CA VAL A 269 -5.37 -16.38 -23.79
C VAL A 269 -6.77 -15.77 -23.91
N ALA A 270 -7.05 -14.97 -24.93
CA ALA A 270 -8.38 -14.42 -25.16
C ALA A 270 -9.42 -15.47 -25.60
N SER A 271 -8.99 -16.62 -26.13
CA SER A 271 -9.89 -17.67 -26.66
C SER A 271 -10.10 -18.85 -25.70
N SER A 272 -9.32 -18.98 -24.61
CA SER A 272 -9.35 -20.14 -23.73
C SER A 272 -10.02 -19.92 -22.36
N TYR A 273 -10.38 -18.69 -22.01
CA TYR A 273 -11.12 -18.43 -20.78
C TYR A 273 -12.63 -18.26 -21.05
N ILE A 274 -13.28 -19.34 -21.47
CA ILE A 274 -14.71 -19.52 -21.27
C ILE A 274 -14.85 -20.43 -20.05
N PRO A 275 -15.34 -19.91 -18.91
CA PRO A 275 -15.65 -20.80 -17.79
C PRO A 275 -16.69 -21.82 -18.25
N SER A 276 -16.38 -23.09 -18.17
CA SER A 276 -17.25 -24.20 -18.63
C SER A 276 -18.47 -24.44 -17.73
N THR A 277 -18.86 -23.47 -16.92
CA THR A 277 -20.05 -23.57 -16.05
C THR A 277 -20.88 -22.30 -16.09
N GLY A 278 -21.97 -22.30 -16.83
CA GLY A 278 -23.15 -21.52 -16.50
C GLY A 278 -23.22 -20.08 -16.98
N TYR A 279 -22.49 -19.68 -18.01
CA TYR A 279 -22.72 -18.34 -18.62
C TYR A 279 -24.01 -18.39 -19.46
N LYS A 280 -25.09 -17.81 -18.92
CA LYS A 280 -26.33 -17.61 -19.68
C LYS A 280 -26.10 -16.51 -20.71
N SER A 281 -26.67 -16.67 -21.90
CA SER A 281 -26.59 -15.67 -22.97
C SER A 281 -27.20 -14.32 -22.49
N PRO A 282 -26.84 -13.20 -23.09
CA PRO A 282 -27.44 -11.90 -22.77
C PRO A 282 -28.96 -11.88 -22.83
N ALA A 283 -29.59 -12.73 -23.67
CA ALA A 283 -31.01 -12.90 -23.76
C ALA A 283 -31.61 -13.62 -22.52
N GLU A 284 -30.90 -14.58 -21.96
CA GLU A 284 -31.34 -15.28 -20.71
C GLU A 284 -31.18 -14.37 -19.47
N TYR A 285 -30.22 -13.48 -19.43
CA TYR A 285 -30.12 -12.44 -18.39
C TYR A 285 -31.21 -11.39 -18.52
N SER A 286 -31.59 -10.98 -19.74
CA SER A 286 -32.68 -10.06 -19.97
C SER A 286 -34.02 -10.59 -19.42
N ASN A 287 -34.31 -11.86 -19.64
CA ASN A 287 -35.54 -12.51 -19.15
C ASN A 287 -35.56 -12.68 -17.63
N ALA A 288 -34.41 -12.95 -16.99
CA ALA A 288 -34.29 -13.03 -15.53
C ALA A 288 -34.48 -11.67 -14.87
N PHE A 289 -33.95 -10.60 -15.47
CA PHE A 289 -34.09 -9.22 -14.97
C PHE A 289 -35.56 -8.73 -15.10
N THR A 290 -36.26 -9.12 -16.15
CA THR A 290 -37.67 -8.76 -16.34
C THR A 290 -38.60 -9.48 -15.36
N ALA A 291 -38.23 -10.72 -14.94
CA ALA A 291 -38.99 -11.48 -13.94
C ALA A 291 -38.79 -10.88 -12.51
N ILE A 292 -37.63 -10.44 -12.17
CA ILE A 292 -37.33 -9.85 -10.83
C ILE A 292 -37.98 -8.47 -10.66
N ASN A 293 -38.12 -7.70 -11.74
CA ASN A 293 -38.72 -6.35 -11.65
C ASN A 293 -40.24 -6.31 -11.65
N LYS A 294 -40.94 -7.39 -11.93
CA LYS A 294 -42.40 -7.40 -11.87
C LYS A 294 -42.99 -7.41 -10.46
N ASP A 295 -42.25 -7.92 -9.48
CA ASP A 295 -42.71 -8.07 -8.11
C ASP A 295 -42.10 -7.11 -7.09
N ALA A 296 -41.15 -6.23 -7.51
CA ALA A 296 -40.33 -5.42 -6.60
C ALA A 296 -40.56 -3.91 -6.66
N ILE A 297 -41.53 -3.41 -7.45
CA ILE A 297 -41.85 -1.97 -7.45
C ILE A 297 -43.26 -1.79 -6.87
N PRO A 298 -43.40 -1.27 -5.63
CA PRO A 298 -44.65 -0.69 -5.21
C PRO A 298 -44.97 0.46 -6.17
N GLY A 299 -46.17 0.39 -6.85
CA GLY A 299 -46.58 1.46 -7.73
C GLY A 299 -46.62 2.80 -6.99
N ASP A 300 -45.85 3.76 -7.46
CA ASP A 300 -45.99 5.20 -7.34
C ASP A 300 -44.63 5.92 -7.50
N TYR A 301 -43.82 5.52 -8.44
CA TYR A 301 -42.70 6.36 -8.89
C TYR A 301 -43.11 7.05 -10.21
N LYS A 302 -43.71 8.21 -10.10
CA LYS A 302 -43.87 9.15 -11.24
C LYS A 302 -42.49 9.80 -11.46
N ALA A 303 -41.87 9.52 -12.61
CA ALA A 303 -40.70 10.23 -13.09
C ALA A 303 -41.05 11.71 -13.17
N GLN A 304 -40.33 12.53 -12.43
CA GLN A 304 -40.29 13.97 -12.68
C GLN A 304 -39.28 14.21 -13.81
N THR A 305 -39.77 14.72 -14.93
CA THR A 305 -39.03 15.27 -16.05
C THR A 305 -38.27 16.51 -15.65
#